data_8a44207434ae8462ec237fbe9dad89b7
#
_entry.id   8a44207434ae8462ec237fbe9dad89b7
#
_cell.length_a   1.000
_cell.length_b   1.000
_cell.length_c   1.000
_cell.angle_alpha   90.00
_cell.angle_beta   90.00
_cell.angle_gamma   90.00
#
_symmetry.space_group_name_H-M   'P 1'
#
loop_
_entity.id
_entity.type
_entity.pdbx_description
1 polymer ?
#
loop_
_entity_poly.entity_id
_entity_poly.type
_entity_poly.pdbx_seq_one_letter_code
_entity_poly.pdbx_strand_id
1 'polypeptide(L)'
;ALSRVYADPENGEITITDPAQSLDLGAVGKGYAADAAAVRLHELGVTCFLLDFGESTMVCAGAPPESGGWTVAVREPDALLNLSGRREVPEYSGTLTLADRCLGVSGDYQKYFASSGTYYAHILEESTLYPARYCRAVCVLAPDAFAADYLSTALFAQPYAAAREAAENLPNVDVLWIFADGSREMTPG
;
A
#
# COMPACT_ATOMS: atom_id res chain seq x y z
N ALA A 1 -2.40 2.54 -23.45
CA ALA A 1 -0.96 2.39 -23.13
C ALA A 1 -0.61 0.95 -22.81
N LEU A 2 -1.41 0.24 -22.00
CA LEU A 2 -1.17 -1.19 -21.65
C LEU A 2 -1.31 -2.16 -22.84
N SER A 3 -1.91 -1.75 -23.95
CA SER A 3 -2.10 -2.57 -25.15
C SER A 3 -0.79 -2.99 -25.85
N ARG A 4 0.37 -2.55 -25.36
CA ARG A 4 1.70 -2.87 -25.92
C ARG A 4 2.56 -3.70 -24.96
N VAL A 5 1.99 -4.13 -23.84
CA VAL A 5 2.61 -5.04 -22.88
C VAL A 5 1.83 -6.34 -22.91
N TYR A 6 2.50 -7.44 -23.18
CA TYR A 6 1.92 -8.78 -23.24
C TYR A 6 2.63 -9.64 -22.18
N ALA A 7 1.84 -10.27 -21.33
CA ALA A 7 2.33 -11.25 -20.37
C ALA A 7 1.99 -12.66 -20.86
N ASP A 8 2.99 -13.52 -20.84
CA ASP A 8 2.86 -14.96 -21.05
C ASP A 8 3.19 -15.68 -19.75
N PRO A 9 2.19 -15.95 -18.89
CA PRO A 9 2.43 -16.60 -17.62
C PRO A 9 2.85 -18.08 -17.76
N GLU A 10 2.57 -18.74 -18.89
CA GLU A 10 2.98 -20.13 -19.12
C GLU A 10 4.49 -20.24 -19.34
N ASN A 11 5.09 -19.26 -20.02
CA ASN A 11 6.53 -19.20 -20.28
C ASN A 11 7.25 -18.26 -19.32
N GLY A 12 6.55 -17.52 -18.46
CA GLY A 12 7.13 -16.53 -17.54
C GLY A 12 7.71 -15.31 -18.27
N GLU A 13 7.16 -14.95 -19.42
CA GLU A 13 7.68 -13.89 -20.28
C GLU A 13 6.78 -12.65 -20.26
N ILE A 14 7.43 -11.48 -20.35
CA ILE A 14 6.77 -10.19 -20.58
C ILE A 14 7.38 -9.58 -21.83
N THR A 15 6.55 -9.29 -22.83
CA THR A 15 6.95 -8.63 -24.07
C THR A 15 6.47 -7.20 -24.10
N ILE A 16 7.39 -6.24 -24.25
CA ILE A 16 7.11 -4.83 -24.47
C ILE A 16 7.43 -4.51 -25.93
N THR A 17 6.40 -4.16 -26.70
CA THR A 17 6.57 -3.94 -28.15
C THR A 17 6.94 -2.51 -28.51
N ASP A 18 6.81 -1.57 -27.60
CA ASP A 18 7.22 -0.18 -27.80
C ASP A 18 8.55 0.09 -27.07
N PRO A 19 9.66 0.37 -27.78
CA PRO A 19 10.95 0.60 -27.14
C PRO A 19 11.00 1.87 -26.26
N ALA A 20 10.03 2.75 -26.36
CA ALA A 20 9.90 3.93 -25.49
C ALA A 20 9.15 3.62 -24.18
N GLN A 21 8.62 2.41 -24.04
CA GLN A 21 7.86 1.99 -22.86
C GLN A 21 8.74 1.19 -21.91
N SER A 22 8.59 1.43 -20.61
CA SER A 22 9.22 0.66 -19.55
C SER A 22 8.20 0.27 -18.49
N LEU A 23 8.50 -0.76 -17.70
CA LEU A 23 7.72 -1.16 -16.53
C LEU A 23 8.41 -0.66 -15.27
N ASP A 24 7.62 -0.07 -14.38
CA ASP A 24 8.03 0.22 -13.00
C ASP A 24 7.36 -0.80 -12.07
N LEU A 25 8.16 -1.53 -11.30
CA LEU A 25 7.69 -2.54 -10.35
C LEU A 25 7.52 -1.98 -8.93
N GLY A 26 7.54 -0.65 -8.77
CA GLY A 26 7.46 0.02 -7.48
C GLY A 26 6.23 -0.32 -6.64
N ALA A 27 5.11 -0.67 -7.30
CA ALA A 27 3.85 -1.03 -6.66
C ALA A 27 3.74 -2.51 -6.23
N VAL A 28 4.72 -3.35 -6.58
CA VAL A 28 4.66 -4.81 -6.34
C VAL A 28 5.97 -5.40 -5.82
N GLY A 29 7.08 -4.71 -6.03
CA GLY A 29 8.42 -5.25 -5.78
C GLY A 29 8.70 -5.50 -4.30
N LYS A 30 8.22 -4.63 -3.42
CA LYS A 30 8.41 -4.80 -1.97
C LYS A 30 7.56 -5.93 -1.43
N GLY A 31 6.30 -6.02 -1.86
CA GLY A 31 5.40 -7.11 -1.48
C GLY A 31 5.95 -8.47 -1.88
N TYR A 32 6.40 -8.60 -3.13
CA TYR A 32 7.05 -9.81 -3.61
C TYR A 32 8.29 -10.19 -2.80
N ALA A 33 9.16 -9.23 -2.52
CA ALA A 33 10.38 -9.47 -1.74
C ALA A 33 10.06 -9.85 -0.28
N ALA A 34 9.03 -9.24 0.31
CA ALA A 34 8.58 -9.53 1.66
C ALA A 34 8.03 -10.95 1.78
N ASP A 35 7.20 -11.39 0.82
CA ASP A 35 6.69 -12.75 0.78
C ASP A 35 7.80 -13.79 0.59
N ALA A 36 8.75 -13.53 -0.31
CA ALA A 36 9.90 -14.41 -0.51
C ALA A 36 10.76 -14.53 0.77
N ALA A 37 10.95 -13.41 1.49
CA ALA A 37 11.67 -13.41 2.76
C ALA A 37 10.90 -14.18 3.86
N ALA A 38 9.58 -14.00 3.93
CA ALA A 38 8.72 -14.70 4.87
C ALA A 38 8.76 -16.23 4.65
N VAL A 39 8.63 -16.67 3.41
CA VAL A 39 8.78 -18.08 3.03
C VAL A 39 10.12 -18.63 3.51
N ARG A 40 11.20 -17.89 3.28
CA ARG A 40 12.54 -18.31 3.69
C ARG A 40 12.70 -18.43 5.20
N LEU A 41 12.11 -17.51 5.97
CA LEU A 41 12.12 -17.58 7.42
C LEU A 41 11.35 -18.81 7.93
N HIS A 42 10.18 -19.10 7.36
CA HIS A 42 9.41 -20.31 7.71
C HIS A 42 10.18 -21.59 7.39
N GLU A 43 10.88 -21.70 6.26
CA GLU A 43 11.75 -22.83 5.94
C GLU A 43 12.89 -23.03 6.95
N LEU A 44 13.37 -21.94 7.57
CA LEU A 44 14.37 -21.97 8.64
C LEU A 44 13.78 -22.23 10.04
N GLY A 45 12.48 -22.47 10.13
CA GLY A 45 11.77 -22.75 11.38
C GLY A 45 11.42 -21.51 12.21
N VAL A 46 11.57 -20.31 11.65
CA VAL A 46 11.15 -19.06 12.30
C VAL A 46 9.66 -18.85 12.01
N THR A 47 8.82 -18.89 13.03
CA THR A 47 7.35 -18.80 12.89
C THR A 47 6.75 -17.53 13.49
N CYS A 48 7.54 -16.73 14.21
CA CYS A 48 7.09 -15.47 14.81
C CYS A 48 8.08 -14.38 14.45
N PHE A 49 7.67 -13.44 13.57
CA PHE A 49 8.50 -12.35 13.08
C PHE A 49 7.65 -11.20 12.53
N LEU A 50 8.23 -10.01 12.53
CA LEU A 50 7.76 -8.85 11.78
C LEU A 50 8.83 -8.50 10.76
N LEU A 51 8.45 -8.42 9.50
CA LEU A 51 9.28 -7.86 8.42
C LEU A 51 8.73 -6.48 8.04
N ASP A 52 9.61 -5.49 7.98
CA ASP A 52 9.29 -4.14 7.54
C ASP A 52 10.12 -3.77 6.31
N PHE A 53 9.44 -3.55 5.19
CA PHE A 53 10.02 -3.12 3.93
C PHE A 53 9.74 -1.63 3.69
N GLY A 54 10.43 -0.79 4.47
CA GLY A 54 10.42 0.67 4.31
C GLY A 54 9.11 1.34 4.70
N GLU A 55 8.51 0.92 5.82
CA GLU A 55 7.29 1.49 6.41
C GLU A 55 6.04 1.44 5.51
N SER A 56 6.12 0.79 4.37
CA SER A 56 5.00 0.74 3.40
C SER A 56 4.52 -0.67 3.11
N THR A 57 5.30 -1.70 3.45
CA THR A 57 4.91 -3.10 3.27
C THR A 57 5.45 -3.90 4.44
N MET A 58 4.56 -4.56 5.19
CA MET A 58 4.93 -5.31 6.38
C MET A 58 4.32 -6.71 6.36
N VAL A 59 5.06 -7.69 6.89
CA VAL A 59 4.59 -9.04 7.17
C VAL A 59 4.61 -9.27 8.67
N CYS A 60 3.45 -9.57 9.24
CA CYS A 60 3.29 -9.91 10.66
C CYS A 60 2.96 -11.41 10.77
N ALA A 61 3.96 -12.25 11.03
CA ALA A 61 3.78 -13.68 11.21
C ALA A 61 3.75 -14.04 12.71
N GLY A 62 2.79 -14.87 13.09
CA GLY A 62 2.56 -15.25 14.47
C GLY A 62 2.26 -14.05 15.39
N ALA A 63 2.36 -14.28 16.68
CA ALA A 63 2.23 -13.26 17.71
C ALA A 63 3.39 -13.34 18.69
N PRO A 64 3.98 -12.21 19.14
CA PRO A 64 4.94 -12.22 20.24
C PRO A 64 4.32 -12.83 21.50
N PRO A 65 5.12 -13.48 22.38
CA PRO A 65 4.61 -14.03 23.63
C PRO A 65 3.82 -12.98 24.43
N GLU A 66 2.70 -13.42 25.03
CA GLU A 66 1.82 -12.59 25.85
C GLU A 66 1.16 -11.41 25.12
N SER A 67 1.23 -11.34 23.78
CA SER A 67 0.54 -10.34 22.97
C SER A 67 -0.50 -11.00 22.04
N GLY A 68 -1.51 -10.28 21.65
CA GLY A 68 -2.49 -10.75 20.64
C GLY A 68 -1.98 -10.62 19.20
N GLY A 69 -0.76 -10.12 19.01
CA GLY A 69 -0.15 -9.85 17.70
C GLY A 69 0.89 -8.75 17.76
N TRP A 70 1.39 -8.37 16.61
CA TRP A 70 2.32 -7.27 16.41
C TRP A 70 1.58 -5.94 16.40
N THR A 71 2.03 -4.97 17.20
CA THR A 71 1.47 -3.62 17.17
C THR A 71 2.16 -2.79 16.11
N VAL A 72 1.42 -2.38 15.10
CA VAL A 72 1.89 -1.57 13.98
C VAL A 72 1.18 -0.23 14.01
N ALA A 73 1.94 0.86 13.93
CA ALA A 73 1.40 2.21 13.88
C ALA A 73 1.13 2.63 12.43
N VAL A 74 -0.05 3.20 12.20
CA VAL A 74 -0.43 3.82 10.92
C VAL A 74 -0.05 5.29 10.98
N ARG A 75 0.86 5.72 10.08
CA ARG A 75 1.34 7.10 10.05
C ARG A 75 0.21 8.06 9.67
N GLU A 76 0.18 9.22 10.33
CA GLU A 76 -0.70 10.31 9.96
C GLU A 76 -0.07 11.07 8.77
N PRO A 77 -0.75 11.16 7.61
CA PRO A 77 -0.20 11.83 6.43
C PRO A 77 0.22 13.27 6.67
N ASP A 78 -0.56 14.01 7.46
CA ASP A 78 -0.26 15.41 7.79
C ASP A 78 0.89 15.60 8.79
N ALA A 79 1.34 14.55 9.46
CA ALA A 79 2.53 14.62 10.32
C ALA A 79 3.81 14.93 9.53
N LEU A 80 3.85 14.52 8.26
CA LEU A 80 4.98 14.76 7.35
C LEU A 80 4.74 15.96 6.44
N LEU A 81 3.51 16.09 5.92
CA LEU A 81 3.10 17.15 5.01
C LEU A 81 1.76 17.71 5.50
N ASN A 82 1.79 18.74 6.31
CA ASN A 82 0.58 19.36 6.84
C ASN A 82 -0.16 20.17 5.74
N LEU A 83 -0.77 19.47 4.81
CA LEU A 83 -1.53 20.05 3.71
C LEU A 83 -2.92 20.51 4.16
N SER A 84 -3.45 19.93 5.24
CA SER A 84 -4.74 20.36 5.82
C SER A 84 -4.65 21.67 6.60
N GLY A 85 -3.44 22.10 7.00
CA GLY A 85 -3.22 23.27 7.83
C GLY A 85 -3.65 23.10 9.29
N ARG A 86 -3.86 21.87 9.77
CA ARG A 86 -4.19 21.58 11.17
C ARG A 86 -3.06 22.04 12.09
N ARG A 87 -3.41 22.63 13.25
CA ARG A 87 -2.41 23.13 14.22
C ARG A 87 -1.74 22.02 14.99
N GLU A 88 -2.50 21.00 15.35
CA GLU A 88 -2.03 19.83 16.10
C GLU A 88 -2.29 18.59 15.26
N VAL A 89 -1.20 17.95 14.83
CA VAL A 89 -1.24 16.75 14.02
C VAL A 89 -0.49 15.66 14.78
N PRO A 90 -1.15 14.56 15.18
CA PRO A 90 -0.48 13.45 15.80
C PRO A 90 0.48 12.79 14.80
N GLU A 91 1.54 12.16 15.28
CA GLU A 91 2.47 11.44 14.41
C GLU A 91 1.83 10.22 13.74
N TYR A 92 0.89 9.60 14.42
CA TYR A 92 0.19 8.40 13.94
C TYR A 92 -1.32 8.58 13.98
N SER A 93 -1.98 8.07 12.95
CA SER A 93 -3.44 8.01 12.86
C SER A 93 -4.07 7.00 13.82
N GLY A 94 -3.30 5.98 14.21
CA GLY A 94 -3.73 4.91 15.11
C GLY A 94 -2.77 3.74 15.07
N THR A 95 -3.15 2.66 15.73
CA THR A 95 -2.41 1.41 15.76
C THR A 95 -3.29 0.23 15.36
N LEU A 96 -2.66 -0.78 14.76
CA LEU A 96 -3.26 -2.06 14.42
C LEU A 96 -2.55 -3.17 15.21
N THR A 97 -3.28 -4.16 15.66
CA THR A 97 -2.70 -5.41 16.21
C THR A 97 -2.88 -6.52 15.19
N LEU A 98 -1.79 -7.02 14.64
CA LEU A 98 -1.79 -7.93 13.51
C LEU A 98 -1.08 -9.24 13.87
N ALA A 99 -1.71 -10.37 13.53
CA ALA A 99 -1.12 -11.70 13.57
C ALA A 99 -1.48 -12.42 12.27
N ASP A 100 -0.49 -13.03 11.63
CA ASP A 100 -0.66 -13.74 10.35
C ASP A 100 -1.35 -12.90 9.26
N ARG A 101 -0.98 -11.63 9.19
CA ARG A 101 -1.50 -10.66 8.22
C ARG A 101 -0.38 -9.78 7.68
N CYS A 102 -0.57 -9.32 6.46
CA CYS A 102 0.32 -8.37 5.81
C CYS A 102 -0.35 -6.99 5.69
N LEU A 103 0.44 -5.93 5.81
CA LEU A 103 0.01 -4.55 5.66
C LEU A 103 0.73 -3.91 4.48
N GLY A 104 -0.03 -3.32 3.56
CA GLY A 104 0.46 -2.43 2.51
C GLY A 104 -0.04 -1.01 2.73
N VAL A 105 0.83 -0.01 2.54
CA VAL A 105 0.47 1.40 2.70
C VAL A 105 0.95 2.20 1.50
N SER A 106 0.03 2.90 0.86
CA SER A 106 0.32 3.90 -0.18
C SER A 106 -0.15 5.26 0.28
N GLY A 107 0.67 6.29 0.03
CA GLY A 107 0.34 7.65 0.45
C GLY A 107 1.02 8.72 -0.39
N ASP A 108 0.48 9.94 -0.33
CA ASP A 108 0.97 11.12 -1.06
C ASP A 108 2.17 11.79 -0.39
N TYR A 109 2.50 11.41 0.83
CA TYR A 109 3.49 12.05 1.70
C TYR A 109 4.89 11.42 1.65
N GLN A 110 5.03 10.20 1.12
CA GLN A 110 6.32 9.48 1.11
C GLN A 110 7.22 9.91 -0.04
N LYS A 111 6.67 9.97 -1.26
CA LYS A 111 7.39 10.38 -2.48
C LYS A 111 6.58 11.42 -3.22
N TYR A 112 7.11 12.62 -3.29
CA TYR A 112 6.48 13.75 -3.95
C TYR A 112 7.53 14.74 -4.46
N PHE A 113 7.13 15.63 -5.35
CA PHE A 113 7.86 16.85 -5.64
C PHE A 113 6.93 18.06 -5.44
N ALA A 114 7.54 19.21 -5.20
CA ALA A 114 6.82 20.48 -5.07
C ALA A 114 7.18 21.41 -6.22
N SER A 115 6.18 22.04 -6.84
CA SER A 115 6.36 23.05 -7.87
C SER A 115 5.31 24.14 -7.71
N SER A 116 5.76 25.40 -7.68
CA SER A 116 4.88 26.58 -7.55
C SER A 116 3.88 26.50 -6.39
N GLY A 117 4.32 25.96 -5.24
CA GLY A 117 3.49 25.79 -4.06
C GLY A 117 2.49 24.63 -4.10
N THR A 118 2.52 23.82 -5.16
CA THR A 118 1.68 22.64 -5.31
C THR A 118 2.52 21.35 -5.13
N TYR A 119 1.96 20.38 -4.40
CA TYR A 119 2.56 19.06 -4.20
C TYR A 119 2.02 18.06 -5.21
N TYR A 120 2.91 17.22 -5.73
CA TYR A 120 2.63 16.20 -6.72
C TYR A 120 3.17 14.87 -6.21
N ALA A 121 2.28 13.98 -5.77
CA ALA A 121 2.62 12.63 -5.37
C ALA A 121 3.06 11.79 -6.59
N HIS A 122 3.80 10.71 -6.32
CA HIS A 122 4.35 9.85 -7.37
C HIS A 122 3.32 8.87 -7.97
N ILE A 123 2.20 8.62 -7.30
CA ILE A 123 1.16 7.70 -7.76
C ILE A 123 0.24 8.46 -8.72
N LEU A 124 0.19 8.00 -9.96
CA LEU A 124 -0.58 8.64 -11.02
C LEU A 124 -1.93 7.94 -11.23
N GLU A 125 -2.93 8.75 -11.51
CA GLU A 125 -4.21 8.28 -12.02
C GLU A 125 -4.09 7.94 -13.51
N GLU A 126 -4.55 6.76 -13.93
CA GLU A 126 -4.42 6.28 -15.30
C GLU A 126 -5.13 7.17 -16.32
N SER A 127 -6.31 7.67 -15.97
CA SER A 127 -7.17 8.43 -16.89
C SER A 127 -6.63 9.82 -17.22
N THR A 128 -5.98 10.46 -16.26
CA THR A 128 -5.50 11.85 -16.39
C THR A 128 -3.99 11.95 -16.55
N LEU A 129 -3.23 10.91 -16.15
CA LEU A 129 -1.77 10.89 -16.02
C LEU A 129 -1.24 11.95 -15.05
N TYR A 130 -2.09 12.44 -14.16
CA TYR A 130 -1.73 13.32 -13.06
C TYR A 130 -1.72 12.56 -11.73
N PRO A 131 -1.05 13.10 -10.68
CA PRO A 131 -1.09 12.52 -9.36
C PRO A 131 -2.52 12.34 -8.84
N ALA A 132 -2.83 11.13 -8.39
CA ALA A 132 -4.11 10.81 -7.75
C ALA A 132 -4.27 11.65 -6.47
N ARG A 133 -5.48 12.15 -6.20
CA ARG A 133 -5.80 13.06 -5.08
C ARG A 133 -7.10 12.69 -4.38
N TYR A 134 -7.52 11.46 -4.48
CA TYR A 134 -8.79 10.99 -3.90
C TYR A 134 -8.72 10.80 -2.39
N CYS A 135 -7.52 10.48 -1.88
CA CYS A 135 -7.22 10.34 -0.45
C CYS A 135 -5.75 10.70 -0.20
N ARG A 136 -5.36 10.77 1.08
CA ARG A 136 -4.00 11.03 1.53
C ARG A 136 -3.22 9.73 1.75
N ALA A 137 -3.91 8.68 2.21
CA ALA A 137 -3.33 7.35 2.37
C ALA A 137 -4.37 6.26 2.19
N VAL A 138 -3.91 5.10 1.76
CA VAL A 138 -4.65 3.83 1.74
C VAL A 138 -3.80 2.79 2.45
N CYS A 139 -4.37 2.15 3.48
CA CYS A 139 -3.78 1.02 4.17
C CYS A 139 -4.59 -0.22 3.83
N VAL A 140 -3.91 -1.28 3.42
CA VAL A 140 -4.54 -2.56 3.04
C VAL A 140 -3.99 -3.66 3.93
N LEU A 141 -4.88 -4.41 4.56
CA LEU A 141 -4.57 -5.68 5.19
C LEU A 141 -4.96 -6.82 4.24
N ALA A 142 -4.02 -7.71 3.97
CA ALA A 142 -4.23 -8.85 3.08
C ALA A 142 -3.53 -10.11 3.64
N PRO A 143 -3.85 -11.30 3.11
CA PRO A 143 -3.18 -12.55 3.52
C PRO A 143 -1.71 -12.61 3.15
N ASP A 144 -1.28 -11.93 2.08
CA ASP A 144 0.10 -11.88 1.60
C ASP A 144 0.54 -10.45 1.31
N ALA A 145 1.86 -10.23 1.32
CA ALA A 145 2.43 -8.91 1.19
C ALA A 145 2.37 -8.38 -0.24
N PHE A 146 2.40 -9.26 -1.24
CA PHE A 146 2.25 -8.88 -2.64
C PHE A 146 0.88 -8.25 -2.88
N ALA A 147 -0.19 -8.90 -2.41
CA ALA A 147 -1.54 -8.37 -2.50
C ALA A 147 -1.69 -7.05 -1.74
N ALA A 148 -1.15 -6.95 -0.51
CA ALA A 148 -1.21 -5.74 0.30
C ALA A 148 -0.51 -4.55 -0.40
N ASP A 149 0.72 -4.74 -0.93
CA ASP A 149 1.51 -3.71 -1.63
C ASP A 149 0.79 -3.26 -2.92
N TYR A 150 0.40 -4.22 -3.76
CA TYR A 150 -0.32 -3.96 -5.01
C TYR A 150 -1.64 -3.23 -4.80
N LEU A 151 -2.50 -3.77 -3.91
CA LEU A 151 -3.84 -3.23 -3.69
C LEU A 151 -3.80 -1.83 -3.07
N SER A 152 -2.87 -1.55 -2.16
CA SER A 152 -2.75 -0.22 -1.57
C SER A 152 -2.51 0.85 -2.64
N THR A 153 -1.68 0.55 -3.65
CA THR A 153 -1.40 1.46 -4.77
C THR A 153 -2.56 1.53 -5.76
N ALA A 154 -3.15 0.39 -6.10
CA ALA A 154 -4.26 0.34 -7.06
C ALA A 154 -5.51 1.07 -6.54
N LEU A 155 -5.83 0.90 -5.25
CA LEU A 155 -6.98 1.57 -4.62
C LEU A 155 -6.71 3.06 -4.37
N PHE A 156 -5.45 3.45 -4.11
CA PHE A 156 -5.07 4.85 -3.99
C PHE A 156 -5.23 5.62 -5.31
N ALA A 157 -4.94 4.98 -6.44
CA ALA A 157 -4.96 5.59 -7.77
C ALA A 157 -6.37 5.76 -8.36
N GLN A 158 -7.42 5.31 -7.66
CA GLN A 158 -8.81 5.31 -8.16
C GLN A 158 -9.71 6.26 -7.36
N PRO A 159 -10.82 6.75 -7.98
CA PRO A 159 -11.89 7.43 -7.25
C PRO A 159 -12.40 6.56 -6.11
N TYR A 160 -12.63 7.17 -4.93
CA TYR A 160 -12.99 6.47 -3.71
C TYR A 160 -14.17 5.48 -3.88
N ALA A 161 -15.23 5.90 -4.58
CA ALA A 161 -16.40 5.03 -4.77
C ALA A 161 -16.07 3.74 -5.52
N ALA A 162 -15.24 3.84 -6.57
CA ALA A 162 -14.79 2.68 -7.34
C ALA A 162 -13.80 1.82 -6.52
N ALA A 163 -12.87 2.46 -5.81
CA ALA A 163 -11.92 1.78 -4.94
C ALA A 163 -12.64 1.00 -3.83
N ARG A 164 -13.66 1.60 -3.22
CA ARG A 164 -14.48 0.97 -2.18
C ARG A 164 -15.25 -0.23 -2.71
N GLU A 165 -15.95 -0.08 -3.82
CA GLU A 165 -16.69 -1.18 -4.47
C GLU A 165 -15.74 -2.35 -4.82
N ALA A 166 -14.55 -2.05 -5.34
CA ALA A 166 -13.56 -3.07 -5.63
C ALA A 166 -13.10 -3.79 -4.35
N ALA A 167 -12.78 -3.04 -3.30
CA ALA A 167 -12.28 -3.58 -2.03
C ALA A 167 -13.32 -4.47 -1.32
N GLU A 168 -14.59 -4.07 -1.30
CA GLU A 168 -15.68 -4.83 -0.68
C GLU A 168 -15.95 -6.20 -1.36
N ASN A 169 -15.48 -6.39 -2.59
CA ASN A 169 -15.58 -7.64 -3.31
C ASN A 169 -14.33 -8.55 -3.18
N LEU A 170 -13.28 -8.10 -2.46
CA LEU A 170 -12.07 -8.87 -2.26
C LEU A 170 -12.16 -9.72 -0.97
N PRO A 171 -11.98 -11.03 -1.04
CA PRO A 171 -12.02 -11.88 0.14
C PRO A 171 -10.77 -11.65 1.02
N ASN A 172 -10.97 -11.59 2.34
CA ASN A 172 -9.90 -11.48 3.34
C ASN A 172 -9.03 -10.22 3.17
N VAL A 173 -9.59 -9.14 2.62
CA VAL A 173 -8.93 -7.85 2.46
C VAL A 173 -9.70 -6.79 3.24
N ASP A 174 -8.99 -6.08 4.13
CA ASP A 174 -9.54 -4.92 4.83
C ASP A 174 -8.79 -3.67 4.39
N VAL A 175 -9.50 -2.57 4.21
CA VAL A 175 -8.94 -1.33 3.70
C VAL A 175 -9.33 -0.15 4.58
N LEU A 176 -8.35 0.70 4.88
CA LEU A 176 -8.53 2.00 5.53
C LEU A 176 -8.11 3.10 4.56
N TRP A 177 -8.99 4.05 4.29
CA TRP A 177 -8.71 5.31 3.59
C TRP A 177 -8.58 6.45 4.60
N ILE A 178 -7.58 7.31 4.41
CA ILE A 178 -7.41 8.56 5.15
C ILE A 178 -7.53 9.71 4.16
N PHE A 179 -8.47 10.62 4.39
CA PHE A 179 -8.79 11.72 3.49
C PHE A 179 -8.10 13.04 3.86
N ALA A 180 -8.18 14.02 2.96
CA ALA A 180 -7.52 15.31 3.11
C ALA A 180 -8.07 16.16 4.29
N ASP A 181 -9.31 15.94 4.69
CA ASP A 181 -9.93 16.58 5.86
C ASP A 181 -9.62 15.87 7.18
N GLY A 182 -8.88 14.76 7.13
CA GLY A 182 -8.54 13.90 8.26
C GLY A 182 -9.62 12.87 8.60
N SER A 183 -10.71 12.80 7.83
CA SER A 183 -11.71 11.75 7.96
C SER A 183 -11.14 10.39 7.53
N ARG A 184 -11.77 9.32 8.00
CA ARG A 184 -11.33 7.94 7.76
C ARG A 184 -12.52 7.08 7.44
N GLU A 185 -12.35 6.22 6.46
CA GLU A 185 -13.34 5.21 6.07
C GLU A 185 -12.67 3.85 6.01
N MET A 186 -13.41 2.80 6.38
CA MET A 186 -12.93 1.43 6.34
C MET A 186 -13.93 0.53 5.64
N THR A 187 -13.46 -0.58 5.08
CA THR A 187 -14.33 -1.69 4.70
C THR A 187 -15.02 -2.25 5.94
N PRO A 188 -16.25 -2.79 5.81
CA PRO A 188 -16.85 -3.57 6.89
C PRO A 188 -15.95 -4.78 7.19
N GLY A 189 -15.58 -4.94 8.46
CA GLY A 189 -14.76 -6.09 8.92
C GLY A 189 -15.55 -7.40 8.95
#